data_c9942d0c4be70a0b1d8194cc0d891ef7
#
_entry.id   c9942d0c4be70a0b1d8194cc0d891ef7
#
_cell.length_a   1.000
_cell.length_b   1.000
_cell.length_c   1.000
_cell.angle_alpha   90.00
_cell.angle_beta   90.00
_cell.angle_gamma   90.00
#
_symmetry.space_group_name_H-M   'P 1'
#
loop_
_entity.id
_entity.type
_entity.pdbx_description
1 polymer ?
#
loop_
_entity_poly.entity_id
_entity_poly.type
_entity_poly.pdbx_seq_one_letter_code
_entity_poly.pdbx_strand_id
1 'polypeptide(L)'
;MAVNFHSEFGYLQARMTGVADTSVTLRRAQFRAADDPAKCAAIARQIIAGKIQNSRNSLLRAARENDNEAEREKLSEVIEALARQLQYLAGQTDIEKARGAEGMAAQLYFSVFTFMLKQQRETFTFNTRSRRPPRDRVNCLLSFLYALVRHDCVSALTSIGLDPFVGFLHVDRPNRPSLALDLMEEFRPWLADRLAVTLINRQQIAPEHFVEREGGAVEFSDAGRKLVIKAYQERKQETLKHPLLDQNLRLAQMPYIQARILARHLRGDIAEYVPLVPK
;
A
#
# COMPACT_ATOMS: atom_id res chain seq x y z
N MET A 1 -15.74 -25.15 0.55
CA MET A 1 -14.84 -24.80 -0.58
C MET A 1 -15.45 -23.61 -1.30
N ALA A 2 -14.71 -22.53 -1.48
CA ALA A 2 -15.16 -21.36 -2.24
C ALA A 2 -14.39 -21.30 -3.57
N VAL A 3 -15.08 -21.01 -4.67
CA VAL A 3 -14.48 -20.75 -5.99
C VAL A 3 -14.59 -19.27 -6.25
N ASN A 4 -13.45 -18.63 -6.47
CA ASN A 4 -13.39 -17.21 -6.80
C ASN A 4 -13.05 -17.06 -8.28
N PHE A 5 -13.86 -16.30 -8.98
CA PHE A 5 -13.61 -15.93 -10.38
C PHE A 5 -12.95 -14.56 -10.39
N HIS A 6 -11.76 -14.51 -10.95
CA HIS A 6 -11.01 -13.27 -11.09
C HIS A 6 -10.91 -12.91 -12.57
N SER A 7 -10.88 -11.61 -12.87
CA SER A 7 -10.49 -11.13 -14.20
C SER A 7 -9.03 -11.50 -14.49
N GLU A 8 -8.61 -11.39 -15.73
CA GLU A 8 -7.20 -11.51 -16.13
C GLU A 8 -6.25 -10.56 -15.35
N PHE A 9 -6.80 -9.46 -14.81
CA PHE A 9 -6.08 -8.48 -13.98
C PHE A 9 -6.13 -8.80 -12.48
N GLY A 10 -6.65 -9.97 -12.08
CA GLY A 10 -6.70 -10.41 -10.67
C GLY A 10 -7.86 -9.84 -9.86
N TYR A 11 -8.81 -9.13 -10.46
CA TYR A 11 -9.97 -8.62 -9.74
C TYR A 11 -11.03 -9.68 -9.51
N LEU A 12 -11.58 -9.75 -8.29
CA LEU A 12 -12.69 -10.63 -7.98
C LEU A 12 -13.94 -10.20 -8.77
N GLN A 13 -14.37 -11.03 -9.69
CA GLN A 13 -15.57 -10.83 -10.52
C GLN A 13 -16.80 -11.47 -9.89
N ALA A 14 -16.62 -12.68 -9.36
CA ALA A 14 -17.66 -13.44 -8.71
C ALA A 14 -17.07 -14.39 -7.68
N ARG A 15 -17.85 -14.72 -6.65
CA ARG A 15 -17.53 -15.74 -5.66
C ARG A 15 -18.68 -16.75 -5.61
N MET A 16 -18.34 -18.01 -5.81
CA MET A 16 -19.22 -19.13 -5.52
C MET A 16 -18.78 -19.76 -4.19
N THR A 17 -19.65 -19.77 -3.21
CA THR A 17 -19.39 -20.37 -1.91
C THR A 17 -20.30 -21.58 -1.72
N GLY A 18 -19.75 -22.66 -1.20
CA GLY A 18 -20.56 -23.81 -0.77
C GLY A 18 -21.35 -23.49 0.50
N VAL A 19 -22.35 -24.33 0.80
CA VAL A 19 -23.22 -24.20 1.98
C VAL A 19 -22.42 -24.21 3.30
N ALA A 20 -21.21 -24.75 3.30
CA ALA A 20 -20.30 -24.84 4.46
C ALA A 20 -19.32 -23.66 4.58
N ASP A 21 -19.55 -22.52 3.90
CA ASP A 21 -18.66 -21.38 3.99
C ASP A 21 -18.80 -20.67 5.35
N THR A 22 -17.86 -20.96 6.22
CA THR A 22 -17.85 -20.58 7.63
C THR A 22 -17.33 -19.18 7.91
N SER A 23 -17.38 -18.28 6.95
CA SER A 23 -16.88 -16.91 7.11
C SER A 23 -17.63 -16.08 8.18
N VAL A 24 -18.79 -16.55 8.66
CA VAL A 24 -19.58 -15.88 9.70
C VAL A 24 -18.79 -15.72 11.01
N THR A 25 -18.09 -16.76 11.46
CA THR A 25 -17.29 -16.68 12.69
C THR A 25 -16.12 -15.72 12.56
N LEU A 26 -15.48 -15.69 11.40
CA LEU A 26 -14.39 -14.75 11.10
C LEU A 26 -14.89 -13.30 11.04
N ARG A 27 -16.03 -13.04 10.38
CA ARG A 27 -16.64 -11.69 10.35
C ARG A 27 -17.03 -11.21 11.74
N ARG A 28 -17.61 -12.10 12.57
CA ARG A 28 -17.92 -11.76 13.97
C ARG A 28 -16.67 -11.44 14.77
N ALA A 29 -15.56 -12.15 14.54
CA ALA A 29 -14.28 -11.86 15.18
C ALA A 29 -13.72 -10.51 14.70
N GLN A 30 -13.82 -10.21 13.40
CA GLN A 30 -13.44 -8.92 12.82
C GLN A 30 -14.22 -7.77 13.45
N PHE A 31 -15.55 -7.86 13.50
CA PHE A 31 -16.40 -6.79 14.04
C PHE A 31 -16.12 -6.56 15.53
N ARG A 32 -16.02 -7.64 16.33
CA ARG A 32 -15.65 -7.52 17.74
C ARG A 32 -14.26 -6.89 17.96
N ALA A 33 -13.31 -7.14 17.06
CA ALA A 33 -12.01 -6.53 17.14
C ALA A 33 -12.05 -5.04 16.72
N ALA A 34 -12.89 -4.67 15.76
CA ALA A 34 -13.09 -3.29 15.34
C ALA A 34 -13.83 -2.45 16.41
N ASP A 35 -14.75 -3.08 17.16
CA ASP A 35 -15.49 -2.44 18.27
C ASP A 35 -14.65 -2.35 19.56
N ASP A 36 -13.53 -3.06 19.66
CA ASP A 36 -12.61 -3.04 20.80
C ASP A 36 -11.45 -2.05 20.53
N PRO A 37 -11.42 -0.88 21.21
CA PRO A 37 -10.41 0.15 20.95
C PRO A 37 -8.96 -0.35 21.12
N ALA A 38 -8.73 -1.25 22.07
CA ALA A 38 -7.39 -1.77 22.34
C ALA A 38 -6.90 -2.70 21.20
N LYS A 39 -7.78 -3.61 20.74
CA LYS A 39 -7.48 -4.48 19.60
C LYS A 39 -7.35 -3.69 18.31
N CYS A 40 -8.25 -2.73 18.08
CA CYS A 40 -8.21 -1.83 16.94
C CYS A 40 -6.87 -1.10 16.88
N ALA A 41 -6.45 -0.48 18.00
CA ALA A 41 -5.17 0.23 18.09
C ALA A 41 -3.97 -0.72 17.88
N ALA A 42 -4.01 -1.93 18.41
CA ALA A 42 -2.93 -2.91 18.25
C ALA A 42 -2.75 -3.32 16.78
N ILE A 43 -3.85 -3.62 16.07
CA ILE A 43 -3.80 -3.99 14.64
C ILE A 43 -3.35 -2.78 13.80
N ALA A 44 -3.93 -1.60 14.03
CA ALA A 44 -3.59 -0.37 13.33
C ALA A 44 -2.10 -0.03 13.48
N ARG A 45 -1.54 -0.20 14.68
CA ARG A 45 -0.12 0.00 14.98
C ARG A 45 0.77 -0.90 14.12
N GLN A 46 0.44 -2.17 13.96
CA GLN A 46 1.22 -3.10 13.14
C GLN A 46 1.16 -2.72 11.65
N ILE A 47 -0.01 -2.34 11.15
CA ILE A 47 -0.19 -1.87 9.77
C ILE A 47 0.68 -0.62 9.51
N ILE A 48 0.64 0.35 10.42
CA ILE A 48 1.43 1.58 10.32
C ILE A 48 2.93 1.27 10.40
N ALA A 49 3.34 0.38 11.30
CA ALA A 49 4.74 -0.03 11.43
C ALA A 49 5.25 -0.65 10.11
N GLY A 50 4.46 -1.54 9.49
CA GLY A 50 4.78 -2.10 8.18
C GLY A 50 4.95 -1.03 7.11
N LYS A 51 4.02 -0.08 7.02
CA LYS A 51 4.12 1.06 6.10
C LYS A 51 5.38 1.89 6.31
N ILE A 52 5.65 2.31 7.55
CA ILE A 52 6.82 3.16 7.87
C ILE A 52 8.11 2.41 7.56
N GLN A 53 8.21 1.13 7.94
CA GLN A 53 9.41 0.34 7.66
C GLN A 53 9.62 0.15 6.14
N ASN A 54 8.56 -0.08 5.37
CA ASN A 54 8.63 -0.20 3.92
C ASN A 54 9.01 1.13 3.24
N SER A 55 8.49 2.25 3.74
CA SER A 55 8.91 3.58 3.31
C SER A 55 10.40 3.80 3.57
N ARG A 56 10.86 3.46 4.77
CA ARG A 56 12.26 3.56 5.17
C ARG A 56 13.17 2.68 4.28
N ASN A 57 12.76 1.45 4.00
CA ASN A 57 13.51 0.54 3.11
C ASN A 57 13.63 1.09 1.69
N SER A 58 12.56 1.73 1.18
CA SER A 58 12.58 2.40 -0.13
C SER A 58 13.56 3.57 -0.18
N LEU A 59 13.62 4.40 0.89
CA LEU A 59 14.58 5.50 0.99
C LEU A 59 16.01 5.03 1.21
N LEU A 60 16.23 3.97 1.99
CA LEU A 60 17.57 3.35 2.17
C LEU A 60 18.14 2.88 0.83
N ARG A 61 17.29 2.32 -0.02
CA ARG A 61 17.71 1.96 -1.37
C ARG A 61 18.03 3.20 -2.21
N ALA A 62 17.15 4.22 -2.17
CA ALA A 62 17.37 5.46 -2.91
C ALA A 62 18.67 6.15 -2.50
N ALA A 63 18.98 6.21 -1.20
CA ALA A 63 20.22 6.80 -0.68
C ALA A 63 21.48 6.07 -1.17
N ARG A 64 21.44 4.72 -1.24
CA ARG A 64 22.56 3.93 -1.77
C ARG A 64 22.79 4.13 -3.27
N GLU A 65 21.73 4.43 -4.00
CA GLU A 65 21.74 4.58 -5.45
C GLU A 65 21.85 6.04 -5.91
N ASN A 66 21.91 7.03 -5.00
CA ASN A 66 21.96 8.45 -5.33
C ASN A 66 23.41 8.96 -5.31
N ASP A 67 23.84 9.59 -6.41
CA ASP A 67 25.20 10.13 -6.57
C ASP A 67 25.34 11.55 -5.99
N ASN A 68 24.24 12.26 -5.73
CA ASN A 68 24.23 13.61 -5.16
C ASN A 68 24.36 13.56 -3.64
N GLU A 69 25.44 14.09 -3.10
CA GLU A 69 25.76 14.04 -1.68
C GLU A 69 24.72 14.80 -0.82
N ALA A 70 24.29 15.98 -1.24
CA ALA A 70 23.29 16.75 -0.51
C ALA A 70 21.91 16.05 -0.47
N GLU A 71 21.53 15.36 -1.54
CA GLU A 71 20.30 14.56 -1.56
C GLU A 71 20.44 13.31 -0.67
N ARG A 72 21.62 12.65 -0.66
CA ARG A 72 21.90 11.52 0.23
C ARG A 72 21.83 11.91 1.71
N GLU A 73 22.37 13.07 2.06
CA GLU A 73 22.29 13.59 3.42
C GLU A 73 20.84 13.78 3.87
N LYS A 74 20.03 14.46 3.07
CA LYS A 74 18.60 14.64 3.33
C LYS A 74 17.82 13.33 3.39
N LEU A 75 18.13 12.37 2.51
CA LEU A 75 17.54 11.04 2.57
C LEU A 75 17.90 10.36 3.89
N SER A 76 19.15 10.45 4.34
CA SER A 76 19.62 9.88 5.60
C SER A 76 18.92 10.49 6.81
N GLU A 77 18.77 11.81 6.86
CA GLU A 77 18.01 12.50 7.91
C GLU A 77 16.56 12.00 8.02
N VAL A 78 15.89 11.84 6.87
CA VAL A 78 14.50 11.33 6.83
C VAL A 78 14.44 9.85 7.21
N ILE A 79 15.39 9.03 6.78
CA ILE A 79 15.49 7.61 7.17
C ILE A 79 15.61 7.46 8.70
N GLU A 80 16.41 8.31 9.34
CA GLU A 80 16.52 8.34 10.80
C GLU A 80 15.25 8.87 11.46
N ALA A 81 14.63 9.90 10.90
CA ALA A 81 13.36 10.42 11.39
C ALA A 81 12.24 9.35 11.32
N LEU A 82 12.17 8.55 10.25
CA LEU A 82 11.25 7.42 10.14
C LEU A 82 11.56 6.32 11.17
N ALA A 83 12.84 6.07 11.48
CA ALA A 83 13.22 5.14 12.56
C ALA A 83 12.72 5.63 13.93
N ARG A 84 12.84 6.94 14.22
CA ARG A 84 12.27 7.54 15.44
C ARG A 84 10.74 7.41 15.48
N GLN A 85 10.04 7.56 14.34
CA GLN A 85 8.59 7.34 14.29
C GLN A 85 8.21 5.89 14.60
N LEU A 86 8.99 4.90 14.16
CA LEU A 86 8.78 3.48 14.52
C LEU A 86 8.97 3.25 16.03
N GLN A 87 9.99 3.84 16.62
CA GLN A 87 10.23 3.75 18.08
C GLN A 87 9.08 4.39 18.86
N TYR A 88 8.63 5.58 18.44
CA TYR A 88 7.49 6.25 19.05
C TYR A 88 6.22 5.41 18.96
N LEU A 89 5.95 4.85 17.76
CA LEU A 89 4.77 4.03 17.50
C LEU A 89 4.74 2.76 18.36
N ALA A 90 5.88 2.15 18.64
CA ALA A 90 5.97 0.92 19.43
C ALA A 90 5.36 1.07 20.85
N GLY A 91 5.45 2.24 21.45
CA GLY A 91 4.89 2.56 22.76
C GLY A 91 3.44 3.06 22.76
N GLN A 92 2.81 3.20 21.60
CA GLN A 92 1.46 3.78 21.52
C GLN A 92 0.35 2.73 21.67
N THR A 93 -0.59 3.04 22.54
CA THR A 93 -1.84 2.28 22.71
C THR A 93 -3.07 3.05 22.23
N ASP A 94 -2.90 4.34 21.92
CA ASP A 94 -3.93 5.25 21.42
C ASP A 94 -3.88 5.29 19.89
N ILE A 95 -5.01 5.01 19.25
CA ILE A 95 -5.12 4.98 17.79
C ILE A 95 -4.91 6.38 17.16
N GLU A 96 -5.32 7.47 17.83
CA GLU A 96 -5.16 8.81 17.29
C GLU A 96 -3.67 9.22 17.27
N LYS A 97 -2.93 8.84 18.30
CA LYS A 97 -1.48 9.01 18.33
C LYS A 97 -0.77 8.17 17.27
N ALA A 98 -1.25 6.96 17.05
CA ALA A 98 -0.74 6.09 15.96
C ALA A 98 -1.02 6.70 14.57
N ARG A 99 -2.21 7.25 14.35
CA ARG A 99 -2.56 8.00 13.12
C ARG A 99 -1.70 9.24 12.94
N GLY A 100 -1.41 9.96 14.03
CA GLY A 100 -0.49 11.11 14.01
C GLY A 100 0.92 10.72 13.57
N ALA A 101 1.44 9.59 14.07
CA ALA A 101 2.73 9.04 13.66
C ALA A 101 2.74 8.63 12.17
N GLU A 102 1.65 8.03 11.68
CA GLU A 102 1.46 7.70 10.26
C GLU A 102 1.51 8.94 9.38
N GLY A 103 0.76 9.98 9.76
CA GLY A 103 0.70 11.25 9.03
C GLY A 103 2.06 11.93 8.96
N MET A 104 2.79 12.00 10.08
CA MET A 104 4.15 12.54 10.13
C MET A 104 5.11 11.72 9.27
N ALA A 105 5.06 10.39 9.35
CA ALA A 105 5.90 9.52 8.53
C ALA A 105 5.61 9.69 7.04
N ALA A 106 4.34 9.85 6.66
CA ALA A 106 3.96 10.11 5.27
C ALA A 106 4.50 11.47 4.78
N GLN A 107 4.41 12.51 5.60
CA GLN A 107 4.96 13.82 5.28
C GLN A 107 6.48 13.76 5.08
N LEU A 108 7.20 13.11 5.99
CA LEU A 108 8.65 12.90 5.89
C LEU A 108 9.02 12.13 4.62
N TYR A 109 8.33 11.03 4.35
CA TYR A 109 8.59 10.21 3.16
C TYR A 109 8.41 11.01 1.87
N PHE A 110 7.28 11.72 1.75
CA PHE A 110 6.98 12.48 0.54
C PHE A 110 7.82 13.76 0.39
N SER A 111 8.42 14.31 1.46
CA SER A 111 9.31 15.48 1.36
C SER A 111 10.60 15.20 0.58
N VAL A 112 11.04 13.94 0.51
CA VAL A 112 12.22 13.52 -0.21
C VAL A 112 11.92 12.59 -1.40
N PHE A 113 10.65 12.45 -1.77
CA PHE A 113 10.22 11.52 -2.82
C PHE A 113 10.88 11.80 -4.17
N THR A 114 11.09 13.07 -4.50
CA THR A 114 11.75 13.51 -5.75
C THR A 114 13.18 13.02 -5.87
N PHE A 115 13.87 12.74 -4.77
CA PHE A 115 15.25 12.23 -4.80
C PHE A 115 15.33 10.76 -5.22
N MET A 116 14.20 10.05 -5.31
CA MET A 116 14.12 8.73 -5.92
C MET A 116 14.02 8.79 -7.44
N LEU A 117 13.70 9.97 -8.02
CA LEU A 117 13.62 10.19 -9.46
C LEU A 117 15.00 10.56 -9.98
N LYS A 118 15.56 9.72 -10.85
CA LYS A 118 16.87 9.92 -11.49
C LYS A 118 16.77 10.50 -12.89
N GLN A 119 15.63 10.27 -13.55
CA GLN A 119 15.36 10.69 -14.92
C GLN A 119 14.09 11.54 -14.97
N GLN A 120 13.96 12.35 -16.01
CA GLN A 120 12.76 13.12 -16.32
C GLN A 120 12.31 14.07 -15.18
N ARG A 121 13.21 14.55 -14.33
CA ARG A 121 12.89 15.38 -13.15
C ARG A 121 12.19 16.69 -13.50
N GLU A 122 12.49 17.27 -14.66
CA GLU A 122 11.90 18.51 -15.14
C GLU A 122 10.43 18.34 -15.53
N THR A 123 10.05 17.16 -16.02
CA THR A 123 8.71 16.84 -16.51
C THR A 123 7.84 16.09 -15.50
N PHE A 124 8.48 15.36 -14.57
CA PHE A 124 7.82 14.66 -13.47
C PHE A 124 8.09 15.34 -12.13
N THR A 125 7.64 16.60 -12.05
CA THR A 125 7.75 17.39 -10.82
C THR A 125 6.80 16.86 -9.75
N PHE A 126 7.23 16.92 -8.48
CA PHE A 126 6.43 16.52 -7.33
C PHE A 126 6.79 17.42 -6.14
N ASN A 127 5.86 18.23 -5.68
CA ASN A 127 6.07 19.10 -4.54
C ASN A 127 5.40 18.56 -3.27
N THR A 128 4.17 18.07 -3.41
CA THR A 128 3.38 17.54 -2.30
C THR A 128 2.37 16.55 -2.81
N ARG A 129 1.87 15.71 -1.91
CA ARG A 129 0.85 14.71 -2.26
C ARG A 129 -0.52 15.35 -2.48
N SER A 130 -0.99 15.40 -3.73
CA SER A 130 -2.35 15.78 -4.13
C SER A 130 -3.13 14.56 -4.63
N ARG A 131 -4.42 14.46 -4.28
CA ARG A 131 -5.19 13.22 -4.53
C ARG A 131 -6.47 13.45 -5.33
N ARG A 132 -7.19 14.53 -5.10
CA ARG A 132 -8.52 14.78 -5.67
C ARG A 132 -8.70 16.26 -5.99
N PRO A 133 -8.35 16.66 -7.19
CA PRO A 133 -7.67 15.89 -8.25
C PRO A 133 -6.15 15.83 -8.03
N PRO A 134 -5.45 14.88 -8.71
CA PRO A 134 -3.98 14.93 -8.85
C PRO A 134 -3.58 16.20 -9.63
N ARG A 135 -2.53 16.90 -9.16
CA ARG A 135 -2.10 18.18 -9.73
C ARG A 135 -0.81 18.09 -10.55
N ASP A 136 -0.20 16.92 -10.58
CA ASP A 136 1.01 16.62 -11.35
C ASP A 136 1.01 15.17 -11.81
N ARG A 137 1.92 14.82 -12.72
CA ARG A 137 2.03 13.50 -13.33
C ARG A 137 2.39 12.41 -12.32
N VAL A 138 3.25 12.72 -11.35
CA VAL A 138 3.64 11.78 -10.28
C VAL A 138 2.42 11.47 -9.40
N ASN A 139 1.68 12.49 -8.98
CA ASN A 139 0.46 12.32 -8.20
C ASN A 139 -0.63 11.55 -8.94
N CYS A 140 -0.76 11.76 -10.26
CA CYS A 140 -1.65 11.00 -11.12
C CYS A 140 -1.27 9.51 -11.12
N LEU A 141 0.01 9.21 -11.37
CA LEU A 141 0.56 7.85 -11.40
C LEU A 141 0.38 7.14 -10.05
N LEU A 142 0.77 7.78 -8.94
CA LEU A 142 0.61 7.22 -7.59
C LEU A 142 -0.86 6.96 -7.25
N SER A 143 -1.76 7.90 -7.58
CA SER A 143 -3.19 7.74 -7.28
C SER A 143 -3.81 6.58 -8.04
N PHE A 144 -3.41 6.38 -9.29
CA PHE A 144 -3.87 5.27 -10.11
C PHE A 144 -3.34 3.92 -9.61
N LEU A 145 -2.04 3.83 -9.33
CA LEU A 145 -1.44 2.61 -8.77
C LEU A 145 -2.05 2.25 -7.41
N TYR A 146 -2.33 3.23 -6.56
CA TYR A 146 -3.03 2.99 -5.29
C TYR A 146 -4.45 2.47 -5.49
N ALA A 147 -5.15 2.92 -6.54
CA ALA A 147 -6.45 2.35 -6.87
C ALA A 147 -6.34 0.87 -7.28
N LEU A 148 -5.31 0.49 -8.05
CA LEU A 148 -5.06 -0.90 -8.44
C LEU A 148 -4.74 -1.77 -7.21
N VAL A 149 -3.82 -1.34 -6.34
CA VAL A 149 -3.49 -2.06 -5.10
C VAL A 149 -4.70 -2.20 -4.18
N ARG A 150 -5.52 -1.14 -4.05
CA ARG A 150 -6.76 -1.21 -3.27
C ARG A 150 -7.71 -2.28 -3.82
N HIS A 151 -7.87 -2.38 -5.13
CA HIS A 151 -8.70 -3.42 -5.76
C HIS A 151 -8.19 -4.83 -5.45
N ASP A 152 -6.87 -5.03 -5.52
CA ASP A 152 -6.27 -6.31 -5.14
C ASP A 152 -6.53 -6.65 -3.66
N CYS A 153 -6.42 -5.65 -2.77
CA CYS A 153 -6.72 -5.84 -1.34
C CYS A 153 -8.22 -6.15 -1.09
N VAL A 154 -9.15 -5.44 -1.76
CA VAL A 154 -10.59 -5.76 -1.69
C VAL A 154 -10.84 -7.20 -2.13
N SER A 155 -10.27 -7.61 -3.27
CA SER A 155 -10.40 -8.96 -3.79
C SER A 155 -9.87 -10.01 -2.80
N ALA A 156 -8.68 -9.76 -2.23
CA ALA A 156 -8.05 -10.65 -1.26
C ALA A 156 -8.90 -10.82 0.02
N LEU A 157 -9.34 -9.72 0.62
CA LEU A 157 -10.15 -9.74 1.84
C LEU A 157 -11.48 -10.46 1.62
N THR A 158 -12.18 -10.14 0.52
CA THR A 158 -13.44 -10.79 0.17
C THR A 158 -13.24 -12.29 -0.05
N SER A 159 -12.13 -12.70 -0.70
CA SER A 159 -11.81 -14.11 -0.94
C SER A 159 -11.59 -14.91 0.34
N ILE A 160 -11.11 -14.27 1.41
CA ILE A 160 -10.89 -14.89 2.73
C ILE A 160 -12.19 -14.91 3.55
N GLY A 161 -13.15 -14.05 3.23
CA GLY A 161 -14.40 -13.88 3.98
C GLY A 161 -14.38 -12.77 5.01
N LEU A 162 -13.36 -11.90 4.96
CA LEU A 162 -13.34 -10.64 5.71
C LEU A 162 -14.20 -9.59 4.99
N ASP A 163 -14.81 -8.71 5.76
CA ASP A 163 -15.51 -7.54 5.22
C ASP A 163 -14.49 -6.44 4.89
N PRO A 164 -14.32 -6.04 3.61
CA PRO A 164 -13.35 -5.03 3.24
C PRO A 164 -13.70 -3.62 3.73
N PHE A 165 -14.92 -3.38 4.22
CA PHE A 165 -15.39 -2.06 4.65
C PHE A 165 -15.16 -1.80 6.14
N VAL A 166 -15.03 -2.82 6.98
CA VAL A 166 -14.81 -2.69 8.42
C VAL A 166 -13.31 -2.74 8.72
N GLY A 167 -12.71 -1.57 8.94
CA GLY A 167 -11.28 -1.37 9.15
C GLY A 167 -10.87 -1.20 10.61
N PHE A 168 -9.58 -1.02 10.83
CA PHE A 168 -8.97 -0.78 12.14
C PHE A 168 -8.27 0.59 12.19
N LEU A 169 -7.57 0.97 11.12
CA LEU A 169 -6.86 2.24 11.02
C LEU A 169 -7.74 3.35 10.42
N HIS A 170 -8.36 3.06 9.30
CA HIS A 170 -9.23 4.01 8.62
C HIS A 170 -10.64 3.97 9.21
N VAL A 171 -11.18 5.14 9.55
CA VAL A 171 -12.55 5.28 10.05
C VAL A 171 -13.56 4.79 9.01
N ASP A 172 -14.55 4.05 9.43
CA ASP A 172 -15.61 3.57 8.56
C ASP A 172 -16.44 4.71 7.99
N ARG A 173 -16.72 4.63 6.70
CA ARG A 173 -17.55 5.59 5.97
C ARG A 173 -18.31 4.84 4.88
N PRO A 174 -19.55 5.28 4.53
CA PRO A 174 -20.28 4.68 3.42
C PRO A 174 -19.45 4.58 2.14
N ASN A 175 -19.46 3.43 1.49
CA ASN A 175 -18.75 3.13 0.25
C ASN A 175 -17.22 3.24 0.33
N ARG A 176 -16.64 3.26 1.53
CA ARG A 176 -15.19 3.30 1.74
C ARG A 176 -14.71 1.94 2.23
N PRO A 177 -13.91 1.21 1.46
CA PRO A 177 -13.38 -0.09 1.88
C PRO A 177 -12.22 0.10 2.87
N SER A 178 -12.57 0.44 4.14
CA SER A 178 -11.61 0.86 5.17
C SER A 178 -10.56 -0.21 5.46
N LEU A 179 -10.94 -1.51 5.57
CA LEU A 179 -9.97 -2.57 5.77
C LEU A 179 -9.05 -2.78 4.55
N ALA A 180 -9.58 -2.61 3.34
CA ALA A 180 -8.72 -2.69 2.16
C ALA A 180 -7.73 -1.51 2.08
N LEU A 181 -8.13 -0.33 2.56
CA LEU A 181 -7.22 0.80 2.71
C LEU A 181 -6.17 0.53 3.78
N ASP A 182 -6.54 -0.12 4.89
CA ASP A 182 -5.61 -0.54 5.94
C ASP A 182 -4.57 -1.52 5.39
N LEU A 183 -5.05 -2.61 4.78
CA LEU A 183 -4.17 -3.65 4.24
C LEU A 183 -3.21 -3.11 3.16
N MET A 184 -3.68 -2.18 2.32
CA MET A 184 -2.83 -1.64 1.26
C MET A 184 -1.70 -0.75 1.75
N GLU A 185 -1.73 -0.26 3.01
CA GLU A 185 -0.68 0.63 3.53
C GLU A 185 0.71 -0.01 3.48
N GLU A 186 0.80 -1.30 3.77
CA GLU A 186 2.07 -2.02 3.70
C GLU A 186 2.57 -2.24 2.27
N PHE A 187 1.68 -2.19 1.27
CA PHE A 187 2.04 -2.40 -0.15
C PHE A 187 2.43 -1.10 -0.87
N ARG A 188 1.99 0.06 -0.38
CA ARG A 188 2.21 1.34 -1.07
C ARG A 188 3.68 1.59 -1.39
N PRO A 189 4.63 1.59 -0.41
CA PRO A 189 5.99 2.03 -0.68
C PRO A 189 6.76 1.10 -1.61
N TRP A 190 6.67 -0.20 -1.40
CA TRP A 190 7.51 -1.15 -2.13
C TRP A 190 6.88 -1.69 -3.42
N LEU A 191 5.55 -1.65 -3.56
CA LEU A 191 4.85 -2.11 -4.77
C LEU A 191 4.46 -0.92 -5.65
N ALA A 192 3.63 0.00 -5.17
CA ALA A 192 3.08 1.08 -5.98
C ALA A 192 4.10 2.20 -6.23
N ASP A 193 4.69 2.75 -5.17
CA ASP A 193 5.63 3.87 -5.30
C ASP A 193 6.89 3.46 -6.05
N ARG A 194 7.40 2.26 -5.73
CA ARG A 194 8.55 1.71 -6.43
C ARG A 194 8.29 1.46 -7.92
N LEU A 195 7.08 1.00 -8.28
CA LEU A 195 6.71 0.86 -9.69
C LEU A 195 6.64 2.23 -10.38
N ALA A 196 6.03 3.24 -9.72
CA ALA A 196 5.98 4.60 -10.24
C ALA A 196 7.38 5.15 -10.53
N VAL A 197 8.28 5.06 -9.55
CA VAL A 197 9.69 5.48 -9.70
C VAL A 197 10.39 4.69 -10.81
N THR A 198 10.14 3.39 -10.91
CA THR A 198 10.73 2.54 -11.96
C THR A 198 10.29 2.96 -13.35
N LEU A 199 8.99 3.21 -13.55
CA LEU A 199 8.45 3.63 -14.85
C LEU A 199 9.03 4.98 -15.30
N ILE A 200 9.21 5.92 -14.38
CA ILE A 200 9.81 7.23 -14.66
C ILE A 200 11.31 7.08 -14.94
N ASN A 201 12.05 6.39 -14.08
CA ASN A 201 13.51 6.27 -14.20
C ASN A 201 13.95 5.44 -15.40
N ARG A 202 13.13 4.47 -15.83
CA ARG A 202 13.36 3.71 -17.07
C ARG A 202 12.80 4.37 -18.31
N GLN A 203 12.22 5.56 -18.18
CA GLN A 203 11.59 6.31 -19.26
C GLN A 203 10.51 5.51 -20.01
N GLN A 204 9.87 4.57 -19.29
CA GLN A 204 8.77 3.77 -19.83
C GLN A 204 7.46 4.57 -19.87
N ILE A 205 7.34 5.60 -19.01
CA ILE A 205 6.25 6.55 -19.03
C ILE A 205 6.81 7.94 -19.34
N ALA A 206 6.12 8.70 -20.17
CA ALA A 206 6.55 10.00 -20.67
C ALA A 206 5.39 11.01 -20.63
N PRO A 207 5.63 12.34 -20.77
CA PRO A 207 4.59 13.35 -20.66
C PRO A 207 3.38 13.15 -21.56
N GLU A 208 3.53 12.61 -22.77
CA GLU A 208 2.45 12.33 -23.73
C GLU A 208 1.44 11.27 -23.24
N HIS A 209 1.79 10.53 -22.18
CA HIS A 209 0.89 9.59 -21.54
C HIS A 209 -0.11 10.25 -20.58
N PHE A 210 -0.04 11.58 -20.45
CA PHE A 210 -0.89 12.36 -19.55
C PHE A 210 -1.61 13.48 -20.30
N VAL A 211 -2.74 13.90 -19.76
CA VAL A 211 -3.56 15.01 -20.24
C VAL A 211 -3.79 15.96 -19.07
N GLU A 212 -3.47 17.23 -19.27
CA GLU A 212 -3.81 18.28 -18.32
C GLU A 212 -5.20 18.82 -18.64
N ARG A 213 -6.09 18.83 -17.65
CA ARG A 213 -7.45 19.32 -17.77
C ARG A 213 -7.55 20.77 -17.32
N GLU A 214 -8.59 21.46 -17.77
CA GLU A 214 -8.97 22.76 -17.22
C GLU A 214 -9.07 22.67 -15.69
N GLY A 215 -8.50 23.64 -14.98
CA GLY A 215 -8.40 23.60 -13.49
C GLY A 215 -7.19 22.83 -12.95
N GLY A 216 -6.23 22.43 -13.82
CA GLY A 216 -4.93 21.87 -13.43
C GLY A 216 -4.97 20.41 -12.90
N ALA A 217 -6.03 19.68 -13.19
CA ALA A 217 -6.08 18.25 -12.94
C ALA A 217 -5.27 17.49 -14.00
N VAL A 218 -4.47 16.51 -13.58
CA VAL A 218 -3.70 15.64 -14.47
C VAL A 218 -4.33 14.26 -14.49
N GLU A 219 -4.63 13.79 -15.72
CA GLU A 219 -5.20 12.47 -15.96
C GLU A 219 -4.33 11.67 -16.94
N PHE A 220 -4.52 10.35 -17.00
CA PHE A 220 -3.89 9.55 -18.06
C PHE A 220 -4.61 9.69 -19.39
N SER A 221 -3.84 9.72 -20.47
CA SER A 221 -4.35 9.32 -21.79
C SER A 221 -4.71 7.83 -21.81
N ASP A 222 -5.46 7.37 -22.79
CA ASP A 222 -5.79 5.94 -22.92
C ASP A 222 -4.54 5.07 -23.10
N ALA A 223 -3.55 5.56 -23.84
CA ALA A 223 -2.26 4.91 -24.00
C ALA A 223 -1.51 4.80 -22.67
N GLY A 224 -1.44 5.90 -21.91
CA GLY A 224 -0.81 5.92 -20.59
C GLY A 224 -1.48 4.98 -19.60
N ARG A 225 -2.82 4.94 -19.58
CA ARG A 225 -3.57 4.03 -18.73
C ARG A 225 -3.28 2.57 -19.04
N LYS A 226 -3.30 2.19 -20.33
CA LYS A 226 -2.96 0.82 -20.79
C LYS A 226 -1.54 0.42 -20.41
N LEU A 227 -0.57 1.34 -20.60
CA LEU A 227 0.83 1.14 -20.24
C LEU A 227 0.98 0.84 -18.75
N VAL A 228 0.40 1.66 -17.88
CA VAL A 228 0.54 1.50 -16.42
C VAL A 228 -0.15 0.22 -15.94
N ILE A 229 -1.33 -0.12 -16.48
CA ILE A 229 -2.00 -1.39 -16.17
C ILE A 229 -1.11 -2.57 -16.56
N LYS A 230 -0.56 -2.58 -17.78
CA LYS A 230 0.33 -3.63 -18.25
C LYS A 230 1.55 -3.78 -17.34
N ALA A 231 2.25 -2.69 -17.04
CA ALA A 231 3.41 -2.70 -16.17
C ALA A 231 3.08 -3.21 -14.74
N TYR A 232 1.92 -2.84 -14.20
CA TYR A 232 1.46 -3.33 -12.91
C TYR A 232 1.20 -4.85 -12.94
N GLN A 233 0.57 -5.38 -14.00
CA GLN A 233 0.33 -6.81 -14.13
C GLN A 233 1.62 -7.60 -14.33
N GLU A 234 2.57 -7.10 -15.12
CA GLU A 234 3.91 -7.68 -15.25
C GLU A 234 4.63 -7.71 -13.91
N ARG A 235 4.60 -6.60 -13.17
CA ARG A 235 5.17 -6.52 -11.81
C ARG A 235 4.58 -7.58 -10.88
N LYS A 236 3.30 -7.85 -10.95
CA LYS A 236 2.61 -8.86 -10.14
C LYS A 236 3.06 -10.30 -10.41
N GLN A 237 3.67 -10.59 -11.55
CA GLN A 237 4.24 -11.91 -11.87
C GLN A 237 5.62 -12.14 -11.26
N GLU A 238 6.29 -11.09 -10.84
CA GLU A 238 7.57 -11.22 -10.14
C GLU A 238 7.40 -11.98 -8.82
N THR A 239 8.46 -12.63 -8.39
CA THR A 239 8.47 -13.40 -7.13
C THR A 239 9.24 -12.68 -6.04
N LEU A 240 8.78 -12.86 -4.82
CA LEU A 240 9.40 -12.36 -3.60
C LEU A 240 9.39 -13.46 -2.55
N LYS A 241 10.48 -13.61 -1.79
CA LYS A 241 10.53 -14.49 -0.64
C LYS A 241 9.77 -13.83 0.51
N HIS A 242 8.66 -14.45 0.93
CA HIS A 242 7.83 -13.94 2.01
C HIS A 242 8.55 -14.11 3.35
N PRO A 243 8.80 -13.02 4.13
CA PRO A 243 9.69 -13.08 5.30
C PRO A 243 9.19 -14.03 6.40
N LEU A 244 7.87 -14.10 6.60
CA LEU A 244 7.28 -14.97 7.63
C LEU A 244 7.11 -16.44 7.18
N LEU A 245 6.79 -16.67 5.89
CA LEU A 245 6.51 -17.99 5.36
C LEU A 245 7.77 -18.70 4.82
N ASP A 246 8.84 -17.96 4.60
CA ASP A 246 10.10 -18.42 3.99
C ASP A 246 9.94 -19.07 2.61
N GLN A 247 8.90 -18.65 1.85
CA GLN A 247 8.54 -19.20 0.54
C GLN A 247 8.61 -18.12 -0.54
N ASN A 248 9.06 -18.51 -1.74
CA ASN A 248 9.01 -17.66 -2.92
C ASN A 248 7.60 -17.66 -3.49
N LEU A 249 6.98 -16.49 -3.51
CA LEU A 249 5.58 -16.30 -3.90
C LEU A 249 5.49 -15.16 -4.91
N ARG A 250 4.52 -15.22 -5.83
CA ARG A 250 4.26 -14.13 -6.75
C ARG A 250 3.72 -12.92 -6.01
N LEU A 251 4.09 -11.72 -6.45
CA LEU A 251 3.58 -10.48 -5.84
C LEU A 251 2.05 -10.39 -5.90
N ALA A 252 1.42 -10.97 -6.94
CA ALA A 252 -0.03 -11.10 -7.05
C ALA A 252 -0.69 -11.83 -5.85
N GLN A 253 0.02 -12.71 -5.18
CA GLN A 253 -0.49 -13.51 -4.05
C GLN A 253 -0.36 -12.81 -2.70
N MET A 254 0.50 -11.78 -2.60
CA MET A 254 0.83 -11.14 -1.33
C MET A 254 -0.39 -10.53 -0.61
N PRO A 255 -1.31 -9.80 -1.26
CA PRO A 255 -2.50 -9.29 -0.58
C PRO A 255 -3.37 -10.41 0.02
N TYR A 256 -3.50 -11.54 -0.70
CA TYR A 256 -4.24 -12.70 -0.22
C TYR A 256 -3.58 -13.35 1.00
N ILE A 257 -2.25 -13.47 0.99
CA ILE A 257 -1.48 -14.04 2.10
C ILE A 257 -1.61 -13.16 3.33
N GLN A 258 -1.45 -11.85 3.18
CA GLN A 258 -1.58 -10.90 4.28
C GLN A 258 -3.02 -10.87 4.84
N ALA A 259 -4.03 -10.96 4.00
CA ALA A 259 -5.42 -11.12 4.43
C ALA A 259 -5.62 -12.42 5.24
N ARG A 260 -4.95 -13.53 4.86
CA ARG A 260 -4.96 -14.79 5.64
C ARG A 260 -4.25 -14.65 6.98
N ILE A 261 -3.12 -13.96 7.03
CA ILE A 261 -2.38 -13.70 8.28
C ILE A 261 -3.27 -12.87 9.22
N LEU A 262 -3.93 -11.82 8.70
CA LEU A 262 -4.89 -11.04 9.47
C LEU A 262 -6.06 -11.90 9.98
N ALA A 263 -6.63 -12.74 9.13
CA ALA A 263 -7.71 -13.65 9.53
C ALA A 263 -7.27 -14.64 10.63
N ARG A 264 -6.04 -15.13 10.59
CA ARG A 264 -5.49 -15.99 11.66
C ARG A 264 -5.33 -15.23 12.96
N HIS A 265 -4.86 -13.99 12.91
CA HIS A 265 -4.79 -13.13 14.10
C HIS A 265 -6.19 -12.89 14.70
N LEU A 266 -7.16 -12.53 13.87
CA LEU A 266 -8.54 -12.29 14.33
C LEU A 266 -9.21 -13.53 14.96
N ARG A 267 -8.84 -14.73 14.53
CA ARG A 267 -9.31 -16.00 15.13
C ARG A 267 -8.54 -16.38 16.40
N GLY A 268 -7.42 -15.72 16.70
CA GLY A 268 -6.54 -16.08 17.80
C GLY A 268 -5.54 -17.20 17.48
N ASP A 269 -5.39 -17.59 16.20
CA ASP A 269 -4.41 -18.62 15.78
C ASP A 269 -2.97 -18.11 15.90
N ILE A 270 -2.76 -16.79 15.86
CA ILE A 270 -1.48 -16.10 16.08
C ILE A 270 -1.69 -14.90 16.99
N ALA A 271 -0.71 -14.58 17.81
CA ALA A 271 -0.81 -13.53 18.82
C ALA A 271 -0.95 -12.11 18.21
N GLU A 272 -0.23 -11.83 17.12
CA GLU A 272 -0.19 -10.51 16.51
C GLU A 272 -0.30 -10.59 14.98
N TYR A 273 -0.84 -9.54 14.38
CA TYR A 273 -0.75 -9.35 12.93
C TYR A 273 0.68 -8.97 12.55
N VAL A 274 1.26 -9.69 11.60
CA VAL A 274 2.63 -9.44 11.11
C VAL A 274 2.55 -8.83 9.71
N PRO A 275 2.88 -7.54 9.54
CA PRO A 275 2.86 -6.89 8.23
C PRO A 275 3.97 -7.42 7.32
N LEU A 276 3.76 -7.31 6.01
CA LEU A 276 4.76 -7.68 5.01
C LEU A 276 5.84 -6.59 4.94
N VAL A 277 7.05 -6.96 5.31
CA VAL A 277 8.25 -6.11 5.18
C VAL A 277 9.28 -6.86 4.34
N PRO A 278 9.30 -6.66 3.00
CA PRO A 278 10.30 -7.27 2.14
C PRO A 278 11.72 -6.81 2.49
N LYS A 279 12.69 -7.73 2.36
CA LYS A 279 14.12 -7.43 2.52
C LYS A 279 14.72 -6.80 1.27
#